data_0a6bf9c08e8752fd8085a4c16969a67c
#
_entry.id   0a6bf9c08e8752fd8085a4c16969a67c
#
_cell.length_a   1.000
_cell.length_b   1.000
_cell.length_c   1.000
_cell.angle_alpha   90.00
_cell.angle_beta   90.00
_cell.angle_gamma   90.00
#
_symmetry.space_group_name_H-M   'P 1'
#
loop_
_entity.id
_entity.type
_entity.pdbx_description
1 polymer ?
#
loop_
_entity_poly.entity_id
_entity_poly.type
_entity_poly.pdbx_seq_one_letter_code
_entity_poly.pdbx_strand_id
1 'polypeptide(L)'
;MKVSFLRRCWVMFSVYVIGFYASTINRFGCKGVDNIPTSGGVLIASNHISAYETIFLPWAVLRRHPLQMLWAPAKEELFTNRFQRWLYSSWGAFPVKRGRDVRAGKAINDLLKDQKVMLFPEGTRHKDGVLGKGNRGVGKIIFDTRPVVIPTALIGLNHWKFPGIGQDACVVFGKPLDFSDLYELCDCKKTHQLIVDRVMAAIAGLITAEGVSINEG
;
A
#
# COMPACT_ATOMS: atom_id res chain seq x y z
N MET A 1 -6.84 -6.61 -15.86
CA MET A 1 -7.95 -7.53 -15.41
C MET A 1 -9.28 -6.81 -15.48
N LYS A 2 -10.27 -7.36 -16.24
CA LYS A 2 -11.63 -6.77 -16.27
C LYS A 2 -12.34 -7.08 -14.96
N VAL A 3 -12.79 -6.05 -14.26
CA VAL A 3 -13.53 -6.16 -12.99
C VAL A 3 -14.99 -5.84 -13.27
N SER A 4 -15.91 -6.72 -12.85
CA SER A 4 -17.34 -6.51 -13.04
C SER A 4 -17.85 -5.30 -12.24
N PHE A 5 -18.90 -4.64 -12.72
CA PHE A 5 -19.50 -3.49 -12.02
C PHE A 5 -20.01 -3.89 -10.63
N LEU A 6 -20.65 -5.04 -10.49
CA LEU A 6 -21.13 -5.56 -9.21
C LEU A 6 -20.00 -5.71 -8.17
N ARG A 7 -18.83 -6.18 -8.62
CA ARG A 7 -17.66 -6.28 -7.72
C ARG A 7 -17.19 -4.90 -7.25
N ARG A 8 -17.21 -3.90 -8.12
CA ARG A 8 -16.87 -2.52 -7.74
C ARG A 8 -17.86 -1.94 -6.73
N CYS A 9 -19.16 -2.21 -6.90
CA CYS A 9 -20.19 -1.83 -5.92
C CYS A 9 -19.99 -2.53 -4.58
N TRP A 10 -19.65 -3.82 -4.56
CA TRP A 10 -19.31 -4.56 -3.35
C TRP A 10 -18.11 -3.94 -2.62
N VAL A 11 -17.04 -3.61 -3.35
CA VAL A 11 -15.88 -2.94 -2.77
C VAL A 11 -16.26 -1.59 -2.17
N MET A 12 -17.05 -0.79 -2.88
CA MET A 12 -17.53 0.51 -2.38
C MET A 12 -18.39 0.37 -1.12
N PHE A 13 -19.30 -0.59 -1.08
CA PHE A 13 -20.06 -0.89 0.13
C PHE A 13 -19.14 -1.21 1.30
N SER A 14 -18.14 -2.08 1.09
CA SER A 14 -17.13 -2.42 2.12
C SER A 14 -16.36 -1.19 2.57
N VAL A 15 -15.97 -0.31 1.64
CA VAL A 15 -15.28 0.96 1.92
C VAL A 15 -16.12 1.86 2.83
N TYR A 16 -17.43 1.97 2.60
CA TYR A 16 -18.32 2.77 3.46
C TYR A 16 -18.47 2.17 4.87
N VAL A 17 -18.63 0.84 4.99
CA VAL A 17 -18.73 0.16 6.30
C VAL A 17 -17.42 0.33 7.08
N ILE A 18 -16.29 0.10 6.44
CA ILE A 18 -14.97 0.28 7.05
C ILE A 18 -14.75 1.75 7.44
N GLY A 19 -15.14 2.66 6.55
CA GLY A 19 -15.03 4.10 6.78
C GLY A 19 -15.84 4.58 7.96
N PHE A 20 -17.05 4.08 8.15
CA PHE A 20 -17.86 4.38 9.32
C PHE A 20 -17.15 3.95 10.61
N TYR A 21 -16.63 2.73 10.66
CA TYR A 21 -15.85 2.25 11.80
C TYR A 21 -14.58 3.08 12.02
N ALA A 22 -13.85 3.40 10.96
CA ALA A 22 -12.58 4.13 11.04
C ALA A 22 -12.76 5.58 11.48
N SER A 23 -13.74 6.31 10.91
CA SER A 23 -13.86 7.76 11.06
C SER A 23 -14.93 8.22 12.03
N THR A 24 -15.91 7.37 12.39
CA THR A 24 -17.00 7.68 13.29
C THR A 24 -16.84 7.03 14.65
N ILE A 25 -16.48 5.75 14.69
CA ILE A 25 -16.26 5.00 15.94
C ILE A 25 -14.83 5.23 16.45
N ASN A 26 -13.88 5.39 15.54
CA ASN A 26 -12.48 5.71 15.84
C ASN A 26 -12.08 7.04 15.20
N ARG A 27 -10.89 7.53 15.48
CA ARG A 27 -10.33 8.78 14.96
C ARG A 27 -9.23 8.50 13.94
N PHE A 28 -9.61 7.88 12.81
CA PHE A 28 -8.67 7.60 11.73
C PHE A 28 -8.57 8.81 10.79
N GLY A 29 -7.47 9.55 10.90
CA GLY A 29 -7.15 10.69 10.03
C GLY A 29 -6.63 10.26 8.65
N CYS A 30 -6.83 11.13 7.65
CA CYS A 30 -6.30 10.91 6.31
C CYS A 30 -5.88 12.25 5.69
N LYS A 31 -4.61 12.37 5.31
CA LYS A 31 -4.01 13.58 4.72
C LYS A 31 -3.43 13.28 3.34
N GLY A 32 -3.45 14.26 2.45
CA GLY A 32 -2.78 14.21 1.16
C GLY A 32 -3.36 13.23 0.13
N VAL A 33 -4.58 12.73 0.32
CA VAL A 33 -5.20 11.78 -0.62
C VAL A 33 -5.36 12.36 -2.04
N ASP A 34 -5.42 13.66 -2.16
CA ASP A 34 -5.52 14.37 -3.46
C ASP A 34 -4.19 14.31 -4.26
N ASN A 35 -3.09 13.87 -3.66
CA ASN A 35 -1.84 13.58 -4.35
C ASN A 35 -1.92 12.31 -5.21
N ILE A 36 -2.94 11.47 -5.02
CA ILE A 36 -3.12 10.22 -5.77
C ILE A 36 -3.81 10.51 -7.09
N PRO A 37 -3.20 10.22 -8.25
CA PRO A 37 -3.83 10.43 -9.56
C PRO A 37 -5.11 9.62 -9.72
N THR A 38 -6.07 10.18 -10.44
CA THR A 38 -7.36 9.52 -10.73
C THR A 38 -7.22 8.37 -11.73
N SER A 39 -6.22 8.42 -12.61
CA SER A 39 -5.98 7.44 -13.69
C SER A 39 -4.50 7.09 -13.81
N GLY A 40 -4.21 6.05 -14.58
CA GLY A 40 -2.85 5.54 -14.80
C GLY A 40 -2.40 4.55 -13.74
N GLY A 41 -1.23 3.97 -13.95
CA GLY A 41 -0.60 3.04 -13.00
C GLY A 41 -0.05 3.79 -11.79
N VAL A 42 -0.56 3.45 -10.60
CA VAL A 42 -0.15 4.10 -9.35
C VAL A 42 0.31 3.05 -8.35
N LEU A 43 1.49 3.25 -7.80
CA LEU A 43 2.03 2.46 -6.70
C LEU A 43 1.88 3.23 -5.39
N ILE A 44 1.05 2.75 -4.49
CA ILE A 44 0.96 3.23 -3.10
C ILE A 44 1.99 2.44 -2.29
N ALA A 45 3.10 3.08 -1.97
CA ALA A 45 4.20 2.46 -1.21
C ALA A 45 4.12 2.89 0.25
N SER A 46 3.82 1.97 1.17
CA SER A 46 3.57 2.27 2.58
C SER A 46 4.43 1.43 3.52
N ASN A 47 4.70 1.95 4.71
CA ASN A 47 5.25 1.16 5.81
C ASN A 47 4.26 0.07 6.27
N HIS A 48 4.76 -0.99 6.91
CA HIS A 48 3.98 -2.18 7.30
C HIS A 48 4.05 -2.42 8.80
N ILE A 49 3.12 -1.84 9.56
CA ILE A 49 3.11 -1.87 11.03
C ILE A 49 2.00 -2.73 11.65
N SER A 50 0.91 -2.99 10.88
CA SER A 50 -0.27 -3.68 11.39
C SER A 50 -0.91 -4.59 10.33
N ALA A 51 -1.84 -5.46 10.73
CA ALA A 51 -2.75 -6.15 9.80
C ALA A 51 -3.88 -5.23 9.33
N TYR A 52 -4.23 -4.23 10.12
CA TYR A 52 -5.37 -3.35 9.86
C TYR A 52 -5.16 -2.44 8.65
N GLU A 53 -3.92 -2.13 8.30
CA GLU A 53 -3.60 -1.32 7.12
C GLU A 53 -4.08 -1.94 5.81
N THR A 54 -4.14 -3.27 5.73
CA THR A 54 -4.68 -3.96 4.55
C THR A 54 -6.17 -3.70 4.33
N ILE A 55 -6.84 -3.12 5.31
CA ILE A 55 -8.25 -2.74 5.30
C ILE A 55 -8.39 -1.22 5.24
N PHE A 56 -7.68 -0.47 6.08
CA PHE A 56 -7.84 0.97 6.20
C PHE A 56 -7.14 1.76 5.09
N LEU A 57 -6.03 1.27 4.54
CA LEU A 57 -5.37 1.92 3.40
C LEU A 57 -6.25 1.85 2.12
N PRO A 58 -6.86 0.71 1.73
CA PRO A 58 -7.85 0.69 0.66
C PRO A 58 -9.03 1.64 0.90
N TRP A 59 -9.56 1.72 2.13
CA TRP A 59 -10.59 2.70 2.45
C TRP A 59 -10.12 4.13 2.21
N ALA A 60 -8.95 4.49 2.71
CA ALA A 60 -8.42 5.85 2.58
C ALA A 60 -8.22 6.27 1.11
N VAL A 61 -7.81 5.35 0.25
CA VAL A 61 -7.64 5.58 -1.19
C VAL A 61 -8.99 5.61 -1.91
N LEU A 62 -9.80 4.57 -1.75
CA LEU A 62 -10.99 4.35 -2.58
C LEU A 62 -12.14 5.30 -2.27
N ARG A 63 -12.19 5.91 -1.08
CA ARG A 63 -13.20 6.95 -0.77
C ARG A 63 -13.10 8.17 -1.71
N ARG A 64 -11.93 8.46 -2.26
CA ARG A 64 -11.71 9.53 -3.26
C ARG A 64 -11.65 9.01 -4.70
N HIS A 65 -11.57 7.70 -4.87
CA HIS A 65 -11.50 7.03 -6.15
C HIS A 65 -12.64 5.99 -6.29
N PRO A 66 -13.91 6.44 -6.31
CA PRO A 66 -15.07 5.54 -6.30
C PRO A 66 -15.05 4.61 -7.52
N LEU A 67 -15.54 3.39 -7.32
CA LEU A 67 -15.63 2.35 -8.35
C LEU A 67 -14.29 1.90 -8.95
N GLN A 68 -13.17 2.30 -8.35
CA GLN A 68 -11.85 1.78 -8.69
C GLN A 68 -11.49 0.57 -7.82
N MET A 69 -10.35 -0.04 -8.11
CA MET A 69 -9.78 -1.11 -7.31
C MET A 69 -8.40 -0.68 -6.80
N LEU A 70 -8.07 -1.09 -5.59
CA LEU A 70 -6.71 -1.08 -5.09
C LEU A 70 -6.26 -2.53 -4.94
N TRP A 71 -5.26 -2.92 -5.74
CA TRP A 71 -4.75 -4.28 -5.76
C TRP A 71 -3.65 -4.44 -4.73
N ALA A 72 -3.59 -5.62 -4.10
CA ALA A 72 -2.59 -5.91 -3.09
C ALA A 72 -2.07 -7.34 -3.20
N PRO A 73 -0.75 -7.57 -3.31
CA PRO A 73 -0.19 -8.89 -3.08
C PRO A 73 -0.36 -9.27 -1.60
N ALA A 74 -0.82 -10.48 -1.36
CA ALA A 74 -1.00 -11.00 -0.02
C ALA A 74 -0.48 -12.44 0.08
N LYS A 75 -0.03 -12.85 1.26
CA LYS A 75 0.55 -14.19 1.47
C LYS A 75 -0.41 -15.29 1.04
N GLU A 76 0.09 -16.30 0.31
CA GLU A 76 -0.69 -17.42 -0.20
C GLU A 76 -1.45 -18.15 0.92
N GLU A 77 -0.88 -18.19 2.13
CA GLU A 77 -1.51 -18.83 3.30
C GLU A 77 -2.85 -18.20 3.70
N LEU A 78 -3.10 -16.94 3.34
CA LEU A 78 -4.39 -16.27 3.58
C LEU A 78 -5.50 -16.75 2.64
N PHE A 79 -5.16 -17.52 1.59
CA PHE A 79 -6.11 -17.99 0.58
C PHE A 79 -6.41 -19.49 0.71
N THR A 80 -6.07 -20.15 1.80
CA THR A 80 -6.31 -21.58 2.03
C THR A 80 -7.78 -21.87 2.27
N ASN A 81 -8.48 -21.04 3.05
CA ASN A 81 -9.91 -21.16 3.29
C ASN A 81 -10.70 -20.57 2.11
N ARG A 82 -11.75 -21.29 1.63
CA ARG A 82 -12.58 -20.88 0.47
C ARG A 82 -13.26 -19.53 0.68
N PHE A 83 -13.79 -19.29 1.89
CA PHE A 83 -14.45 -18.02 2.22
C PHE A 83 -13.45 -16.87 2.28
N GLN A 84 -12.31 -17.03 2.96
CA GLN A 84 -11.26 -16.03 3.01
C GLN A 84 -10.68 -15.73 1.62
N ARG A 85 -10.46 -16.76 0.79
CA ARG A 85 -10.04 -16.60 -0.60
C ARG A 85 -11.02 -15.73 -1.39
N TRP A 86 -12.32 -16.06 -1.31
CA TRP A 86 -13.36 -15.28 -1.97
C TRP A 86 -13.36 -13.83 -1.48
N LEU A 87 -13.35 -13.62 -0.16
CA LEU A 87 -13.41 -12.29 0.46
C LEU A 87 -12.21 -11.43 0.06
N TYR A 88 -10.99 -11.92 0.31
CA TYR A 88 -9.78 -11.15 -0.01
C TYR A 88 -9.62 -10.90 -1.52
N SER A 89 -9.89 -11.93 -2.33
CA SER A 89 -9.85 -11.74 -3.78
C SER A 89 -10.91 -10.75 -4.25
N SER A 90 -12.10 -10.71 -3.64
CA SER A 90 -13.15 -9.76 -4.00
C SER A 90 -12.72 -8.31 -3.76
N TRP A 91 -11.89 -8.05 -2.75
CA TRP A 91 -11.32 -6.74 -2.43
C TRP A 91 -10.06 -6.37 -3.21
N GLY A 92 -9.56 -7.25 -4.08
CA GLY A 92 -8.39 -6.97 -4.91
C GLY A 92 -7.09 -7.59 -4.40
N ALA A 93 -7.13 -8.38 -3.32
CA ALA A 93 -5.95 -9.13 -2.91
C ALA A 93 -5.72 -10.33 -3.83
N PHE A 94 -4.45 -10.65 -4.10
CA PHE A 94 -4.04 -11.83 -4.86
C PHE A 94 -2.85 -12.54 -4.20
N PRO A 95 -2.79 -13.89 -4.30
CA PRO A 95 -1.79 -14.67 -3.58
C PRO A 95 -0.39 -14.49 -4.17
N VAL A 96 0.60 -14.37 -3.27
CA VAL A 96 2.02 -14.37 -3.60
C VAL A 96 2.78 -15.31 -2.67
N LYS A 97 3.77 -16.01 -3.21
CA LYS A 97 4.67 -16.88 -2.44
C LYS A 97 5.79 -16.07 -1.81
N ARG A 98 6.25 -16.51 -0.64
CA ARG A 98 7.43 -15.92 -0.02
C ARG A 98 8.67 -16.20 -0.87
N GLY A 99 9.55 -15.23 -0.92
CA GLY A 99 10.79 -15.30 -1.68
C GLY A 99 10.64 -14.78 -3.13
N ARG A 100 11.36 -15.39 -4.07
CA ARG A 100 11.37 -14.94 -5.47
C ARG A 100 10.17 -15.52 -6.23
N ASP A 101 9.06 -14.77 -6.25
CA ASP A 101 7.86 -15.13 -7.03
C ASP A 101 7.80 -14.32 -8.33
N VAL A 102 8.29 -14.92 -9.42
CA VAL A 102 8.31 -14.31 -10.75
C VAL A 102 6.89 -14.04 -11.27
N ARG A 103 5.92 -14.92 -10.93
CA ARG A 103 4.52 -14.76 -11.37
C ARG A 103 3.87 -13.57 -10.69
N ALA A 104 4.12 -13.42 -9.38
CA ALA A 104 3.64 -12.26 -8.63
C ALA A 104 4.24 -10.95 -9.16
N GLY A 105 5.55 -10.91 -9.44
CA GLY A 105 6.21 -9.77 -10.06
C GLY A 105 5.56 -9.38 -11.39
N LYS A 106 5.31 -10.37 -12.28
CA LYS A 106 4.63 -10.13 -13.55
C LYS A 106 3.21 -9.60 -13.36
N ALA A 107 2.44 -10.17 -12.43
CA ALA A 107 1.08 -9.71 -12.13
C ALA A 107 1.05 -8.26 -11.63
N ILE A 108 2.00 -7.87 -10.75
CA ILE A 108 2.14 -6.49 -10.27
C ILE A 108 2.50 -5.56 -11.44
N ASN A 109 3.47 -5.95 -12.28
CA ASN A 109 3.86 -5.15 -13.44
C ASN A 109 2.70 -4.94 -14.42
N ASP A 110 1.89 -5.99 -14.67
CA ASP A 110 0.71 -5.87 -15.54
C ASP A 110 -0.38 -4.98 -14.92
N LEU A 111 -0.58 -5.03 -13.61
CA LEU A 111 -1.52 -4.15 -12.91
C LEU A 111 -1.07 -2.69 -12.93
N LEU A 112 0.22 -2.42 -12.74
CA LEU A 112 0.77 -1.06 -12.70
C LEU A 112 0.76 -0.33 -14.07
N LYS A 113 0.30 -0.98 -15.14
CA LYS A 113 0.09 -0.30 -16.43
C LYS A 113 -1.07 0.71 -16.37
N ASP A 114 -2.13 0.40 -15.61
CA ASP A 114 -3.38 1.18 -15.59
C ASP A 114 -4.14 1.15 -14.26
N GLN A 115 -3.67 0.38 -13.27
CA GLN A 115 -4.35 0.16 -12.00
C GLN A 115 -3.56 0.72 -10.81
N LYS A 116 -4.25 0.86 -9.69
CA LYS A 116 -3.64 1.18 -8.40
C LYS A 116 -3.22 -0.09 -7.67
N VAL A 117 -1.97 -0.14 -7.23
CA VAL A 117 -1.41 -1.25 -6.45
C VAL A 117 -0.85 -0.71 -5.16
N MET A 118 -1.11 -1.36 -4.04
CA MET A 118 -0.42 -1.07 -2.79
C MET A 118 0.67 -2.12 -2.52
N LEU A 119 1.84 -1.66 -2.12
CA LEU A 119 2.95 -2.50 -1.68
C LEU A 119 3.52 -1.98 -0.37
N PHE A 120 4.05 -2.91 0.40
CA PHE A 120 4.85 -2.62 1.59
C PHE A 120 6.31 -2.91 1.24
N PRO A 121 7.13 -1.87 1.00
CA PRO A 121 8.51 -2.07 0.53
C PRO A 121 9.37 -2.88 1.50
N GLU A 122 9.05 -2.89 2.77
CA GLU A 122 9.73 -3.68 3.81
C GLU A 122 9.57 -5.20 3.61
N GLY A 123 8.47 -5.64 2.98
CA GLY A 123 8.16 -7.06 2.76
C GLY A 123 7.78 -7.84 4.03
N THR A 124 7.99 -7.27 5.20
CA THR A 124 7.63 -7.83 6.51
C THR A 124 6.96 -6.78 7.38
N ARG A 125 6.21 -7.23 8.39
CA ARG A 125 5.50 -6.33 9.30
C ARG A 125 6.37 -6.01 10.52
N HIS A 126 6.50 -4.71 10.83
CA HIS A 126 7.19 -4.17 11.98
C HIS A 126 6.17 -3.65 13.01
N LYS A 127 5.73 -4.52 13.93
CA LYS A 127 4.67 -4.20 14.92
C LYS A 127 5.12 -3.18 15.98
N ASP A 128 6.39 -2.98 16.15
CA ASP A 128 7.01 -1.96 17.00
C ASP A 128 6.88 -0.54 16.44
N GLY A 129 6.43 -0.43 15.18
CA GLY A 129 6.29 0.85 14.49
C GLY A 129 7.59 1.39 13.88
N VAL A 130 8.69 0.68 14.05
CA VAL A 130 9.98 1.06 13.46
C VAL A 130 9.96 0.80 11.94
N LEU A 131 10.44 1.75 11.17
CA LEU A 131 10.54 1.62 9.72
C LEU A 131 11.71 0.69 9.35
N GLY A 132 11.40 -0.43 8.70
CA GLY A 132 12.40 -1.41 8.26
C GLY A 132 13.13 -1.00 6.97
N LYS A 133 14.04 -1.86 6.51
CA LYS A 133 14.75 -1.66 5.23
C LYS A 133 13.86 -2.01 4.05
N GLY A 134 13.95 -1.23 2.98
CA GLY A 134 13.23 -1.48 1.74
C GLY A 134 13.79 -2.69 0.96
N ASN A 135 12.89 -3.51 0.43
CA ASN A 135 13.24 -4.64 -0.43
C ASN A 135 13.52 -4.16 -1.86
N ARG A 136 14.71 -4.45 -2.37
CA ARG A 136 15.14 -4.12 -3.73
C ARG A 136 14.18 -4.59 -4.83
N GLY A 137 13.38 -5.64 -4.59
CA GLY A 137 12.36 -6.10 -5.53
C GLY A 137 11.33 -5.02 -5.87
N VAL A 138 10.98 -4.16 -4.92
CA VAL A 138 10.09 -3.02 -5.17
C VAL A 138 10.77 -1.99 -6.07
N GLY A 139 12.07 -1.71 -5.85
CA GLY A 139 12.85 -0.86 -6.75
C GLY A 139 12.91 -1.39 -8.19
N LYS A 140 13.04 -2.72 -8.37
CA LYS A 140 12.97 -3.35 -9.70
C LYS A 140 11.59 -3.14 -10.36
N ILE A 141 10.50 -3.34 -9.61
CA ILE A 141 9.14 -3.12 -10.10
C ILE A 141 8.97 -1.67 -10.56
N ILE A 142 9.42 -0.68 -9.76
CA ILE A 142 9.33 0.73 -10.10
C ILE A 142 10.16 1.04 -11.35
N PHE A 143 11.38 0.51 -11.46
CA PHE A 143 12.24 0.71 -12.62
C PHE A 143 11.61 0.18 -13.90
N ASP A 144 11.02 -1.03 -13.86
CA ASP A 144 10.43 -1.69 -15.02
C ASP A 144 9.13 -1.05 -15.50
N THR A 145 8.28 -0.61 -14.56
CA THR A 145 6.91 -0.19 -14.88
C THR A 145 6.74 1.33 -14.90
N ARG A 146 7.67 2.07 -14.31
CA ARG A 146 7.66 3.54 -14.19
C ARG A 146 6.30 4.10 -13.78
N PRO A 147 5.67 3.58 -12.70
CA PRO A 147 4.37 4.03 -12.25
C PRO A 147 4.51 5.38 -11.54
N VAL A 148 3.38 6.05 -11.30
CA VAL A 148 3.36 7.14 -10.32
C VAL A 148 3.48 6.52 -8.92
N VAL A 149 4.56 6.83 -8.20
CA VAL A 149 4.82 6.29 -6.86
C VAL A 149 4.41 7.31 -5.80
N ILE A 150 3.46 6.93 -4.94
CA ILE A 150 2.98 7.74 -3.81
C ILE A 150 3.54 7.14 -2.51
N PRO A 151 4.53 7.80 -1.89
CA PRO A 151 5.01 7.39 -0.57
C PRO A 151 3.90 7.63 0.45
N THR A 152 3.67 6.66 1.32
CA THR A 152 2.54 6.70 2.25
C THR A 152 3.00 6.29 3.64
N ALA A 153 2.69 7.09 4.64
CA ALA A 153 2.95 6.78 6.03
C ALA A 153 1.66 6.36 6.75
N LEU A 154 1.71 5.23 7.42
CA LEU A 154 0.68 4.76 8.34
C LEU A 154 1.21 4.88 9.76
N ILE A 155 0.42 5.53 10.64
CA ILE A 155 0.82 5.89 11.99
C ILE A 155 -0.28 5.48 12.96
N GLY A 156 0.10 4.87 14.10
CA GLY A 156 -0.79 4.52 15.19
C GLY A 156 -1.55 3.20 15.04
N LEU A 157 -1.62 2.61 13.84
CA LEU A 157 -2.35 1.34 13.60
C LEU A 157 -1.73 0.12 14.30
N ASN A 158 -0.46 0.17 14.69
CA ASN A 158 0.20 -0.87 15.47
C ASN A 158 -0.38 -1.00 16.89
N HIS A 159 -1.00 0.05 17.42
CA HIS A 159 -1.63 0.07 18.74
C HIS A 159 -3.11 -0.29 18.70
N TRP A 160 -3.73 -0.37 17.53
CA TRP A 160 -5.15 -0.66 17.39
C TRP A 160 -5.50 -2.09 17.81
N LYS A 161 -6.69 -2.22 18.42
CA LYS A 161 -7.31 -3.51 18.78
C LYS A 161 -8.71 -3.56 18.17
N PHE A 162 -9.14 -4.74 17.76
CA PHE A 162 -10.49 -4.95 17.25
C PHE A 162 -11.25 -5.95 18.15
N PRO A 163 -12.48 -5.64 18.57
CA PRO A 163 -13.17 -4.35 18.43
C PRO A 163 -12.59 -3.29 19.39
N GLY A 164 -12.47 -2.03 18.92
CA GLY A 164 -11.96 -0.91 19.71
C GLY A 164 -12.69 0.37 19.36
N ILE A 165 -12.77 1.33 20.31
CA ILE A 165 -13.47 2.59 20.19
C ILE A 165 -12.52 3.73 20.56
N GLY A 166 -12.61 4.85 19.85
CA GLY A 166 -11.86 6.06 20.16
C GLY A 166 -10.35 5.97 19.92
N GLN A 167 -9.90 5.00 19.14
CA GLN A 167 -8.48 4.80 18.83
C GLN A 167 -8.02 5.79 17.76
N ASP A 168 -6.81 6.32 17.96
CA ASP A 168 -6.20 7.28 17.03
C ASP A 168 -5.28 6.56 16.06
N ALA A 169 -5.36 6.93 14.78
CA ALA A 169 -4.37 6.59 13.77
C ALA A 169 -4.51 7.55 12.58
N CYS A 170 -3.51 7.61 11.73
CA CYS A 170 -3.63 8.37 10.50
C CYS A 170 -2.86 7.71 9.34
N VAL A 171 -3.28 8.07 8.14
CA VAL A 171 -2.56 7.83 6.90
C VAL A 171 -2.21 9.16 6.24
N VAL A 172 -0.95 9.28 5.81
CA VAL A 172 -0.44 10.47 5.12
C VAL A 172 0.10 10.05 3.76
N PHE A 173 -0.50 10.58 2.69
CA PHE A 173 -0.04 10.38 1.33
C PHE A 173 0.88 11.54 0.92
N GLY A 174 2.13 11.25 0.63
CA GLY A 174 3.10 12.22 0.12
C GLY A 174 2.83 12.60 -1.33
N LYS A 175 3.60 13.55 -1.84
CA LYS A 175 3.61 13.90 -3.27
C LYS A 175 4.21 12.77 -4.10
N PRO A 176 3.82 12.64 -5.39
CA PRO A 176 4.47 11.70 -6.30
C PRO A 176 5.99 11.86 -6.30
N LEU A 177 6.70 10.73 -6.24
CA LEU A 177 8.16 10.72 -6.29
C LEU A 177 8.66 10.79 -7.73
N ASP A 178 9.69 11.57 -7.95
CA ASP A 178 10.43 11.60 -9.20
C ASP A 178 11.63 10.66 -9.17
N PHE A 179 11.81 9.89 -10.23
CA PHE A 179 12.90 8.93 -10.43
C PHE A 179 13.59 9.14 -11.78
N SER A 180 13.37 10.27 -12.46
CA SER A 180 13.90 10.54 -13.80
C SER A 180 15.41 10.34 -13.87
N ASP A 181 16.14 10.81 -12.88
CA ASP A 181 17.60 10.66 -12.74
C ASP A 181 18.04 9.19 -12.56
N LEU A 182 17.24 8.37 -11.89
CA LEU A 182 17.54 6.96 -11.66
C LEU A 182 17.16 6.07 -12.85
N TYR A 183 16.21 6.51 -13.67
CA TYR A 183 15.83 5.81 -14.89
C TYR A 183 16.85 5.94 -16.03
N GLU A 184 17.76 6.90 -15.94
CA GLU A 184 18.90 7.06 -16.86
C GLU A 184 20.07 6.09 -16.51
N LEU A 185 20.05 5.50 -15.33
CA LEU A 185 21.07 4.56 -14.90
C LEU A 185 20.82 3.15 -15.46
N CYS A 186 21.86 2.32 -15.43
CA CYS A 186 21.75 0.93 -15.87
C CYS A 186 20.74 0.13 -15.04
N ASP A 187 20.05 -0.84 -15.68
CA ASP A 187 19.17 -1.81 -15.01
C ASP A 187 20.04 -2.80 -14.19
N CYS A 188 20.34 -2.42 -12.95
CA CYS A 188 21.19 -3.22 -12.06
C CYS A 188 20.71 -3.15 -10.60
N LYS A 189 21.25 -4.07 -9.80
CA LYS A 189 20.91 -4.17 -8.37
C LYS A 189 21.13 -2.89 -7.60
N LYS A 190 22.14 -2.10 -7.95
CA LYS A 190 22.46 -0.83 -7.29
C LYS A 190 21.38 0.22 -7.58
N THR A 191 20.98 0.36 -8.82
CA THR A 191 19.91 1.29 -9.22
C THR A 191 18.58 0.96 -8.55
N HIS A 192 18.21 -0.34 -8.52
CA HIS A 192 16.99 -0.77 -7.82
C HIS A 192 17.04 -0.48 -6.32
N GLN A 193 18.22 -0.58 -5.70
CA GLN A 193 18.38 -0.23 -4.28
C GLN A 193 18.21 1.28 -4.09
N LEU A 194 18.82 2.13 -4.91
CA LEU A 194 18.66 3.58 -4.85
C LEU A 194 17.19 4.02 -4.98
N ILE A 195 16.43 3.36 -5.87
CA ILE A 195 15.00 3.64 -6.05
C ILE A 195 14.22 3.33 -4.76
N VAL A 196 14.40 2.14 -4.19
CA VAL A 196 13.67 1.78 -2.97
C VAL A 196 14.11 2.60 -1.77
N ASP A 197 15.39 2.96 -1.67
CA ASP A 197 15.90 3.82 -0.60
C ASP A 197 15.26 5.21 -0.67
N ARG A 198 15.06 5.79 -1.88
CA ARG A 198 14.31 7.05 -2.06
C ARG A 198 12.86 6.92 -1.59
N VAL A 199 12.19 5.80 -1.87
CA VAL A 199 10.84 5.53 -1.37
C VAL A 199 10.83 5.48 0.16
N MET A 200 11.77 4.73 0.76
CA MET A 200 11.86 4.58 2.21
C MET A 200 12.18 5.91 2.91
N ALA A 201 13.10 6.71 2.36
CA ALA A 201 13.41 8.04 2.87
C ALA A 201 12.19 8.98 2.83
N ALA A 202 11.39 8.92 1.77
CA ALA A 202 10.16 9.71 1.66
C ALA A 202 9.12 9.27 2.71
N ILE A 203 8.94 7.95 2.93
CA ILE A 203 8.05 7.43 3.99
C ILE A 203 8.54 7.89 5.36
N ALA A 204 9.85 7.79 5.63
CA ALA A 204 10.47 8.27 6.86
C ALA A 204 10.19 9.75 7.11
N GLY A 205 10.37 10.59 6.09
CA GLY A 205 10.07 12.02 6.17
C GLY A 205 8.61 12.31 6.53
N LEU A 206 7.65 11.54 5.98
CA LEU A 206 6.22 11.69 6.31
C LEU A 206 5.93 11.31 7.77
N ILE A 207 6.54 10.24 8.29
CA ILE A 207 6.39 9.80 9.68
C ILE A 207 6.94 10.87 10.62
N THR A 208 8.14 11.38 10.35
CA THR A 208 8.78 12.42 11.16
C THR A 208 8.00 13.72 11.18
N ALA A 209 7.41 14.11 10.02
CA ALA A 209 6.60 15.33 9.92
C ALA A 209 5.32 15.28 10.78
N GLU A 210 4.84 14.10 11.14
CA GLU A 210 3.71 13.91 12.08
C GLU A 210 4.16 13.80 13.55
N GLY A 211 5.41 14.10 13.88
CA GLY A 211 5.93 14.12 15.23
C GLY A 211 6.26 12.75 15.83
N VAL A 212 6.36 11.71 15.00
CA VAL A 212 6.75 10.37 15.42
C VAL A 212 8.26 10.21 15.22
N SER A 213 8.99 9.93 16.31
CA SER A 213 10.43 9.65 16.24
C SER A 213 10.68 8.31 15.54
N ILE A 214 11.51 8.33 14.52
CA ILE A 214 12.02 7.11 13.88
C ILE A 214 13.29 6.72 14.63
N ASN A 215 13.24 5.66 15.43
CA ASN A 215 14.44 5.07 15.95
C ASN A 215 15.12 4.32 14.81
N GLU A 216 16.28 4.83 14.36
CA GLU A 216 17.15 4.10 13.44
C GLU A 216 17.72 2.89 14.18
N GLY A 217 17.30 1.68 13.82
CA GLY A 217 17.79 0.41 14.31
C GLY A 217 18.92 -0.15 13.43
#